data_5ccdd24ff45c2532909455f0a1a1e11e
#
_entry.id   5ccdd24ff45c2532909455f0a1a1e11e
#
_cell.length_a   1.000
_cell.length_b   1.000
_cell.length_c   1.000
_cell.angle_alpha   90.00
_cell.angle_beta   90.00
_cell.angle_gamma   90.00
#
_symmetry.space_group_name_H-M   'P 1'
#
loop_
_entity.id
_entity.type
_entity.pdbx_description
1 polymer ?
#
loop_
_entity_poly.entity_id
_entity_poly.type
_entity_poly.pdbx_seq_one_letter_code
_entity_poly.pdbx_strand_id
1 'polypeptide(L)'
;DSKLESDLSDEADFILASEVADAGCIVMSKSQEASPEEIQGTIDHVNRALEKVHCRRRFGGLGKENTEQDMDKMGNVIHKNWDEMSKEDFAGIASCGYEMSTYRKPELEADEAFTSLYYMNVKMTEKELREAAEKILSDPECGHVFRMKGFMRVDDGDGISGKSVQTEKNWKKWIELNATKNEITIRPLHVGQEVLIVIGEDLQEEKIKSYLKI
;
A
#
# COMPACT_ATOMS: atom_id res chain seq x y z
N ASP A 1 -5.21 1.52 -6.46
CA ASP A 1 -5.99 2.38 -5.59
C ASP A 1 -6.36 3.66 -6.31
N SER A 2 -7.67 3.93 -6.49
CA SER A 2 -8.18 5.07 -7.26
C SER A 2 -7.71 6.44 -6.77
N LYS A 3 -7.27 6.54 -5.52
CA LYS A 3 -6.74 7.79 -4.94
C LYS A 3 -5.29 8.07 -5.32
N LEU A 4 -4.57 7.06 -5.78
CA LEU A 4 -3.17 7.17 -6.20
C LEU A 4 -3.02 7.26 -7.72
N GLU A 5 -4.06 6.96 -8.49
CA GLU A 5 -3.97 6.85 -9.95
C GLU A 5 -3.38 8.08 -10.64
N SER A 6 -3.75 9.28 -10.20
CA SER A 6 -3.23 10.53 -10.79
C SER A 6 -1.75 10.77 -10.50
N ASP A 7 -1.20 10.05 -9.51
CA ASP A 7 0.15 10.23 -9.01
C ASP A 7 1.07 9.07 -9.41
N LEU A 8 0.54 8.02 -10.08
CA LEU A 8 1.31 6.86 -10.50
C LEU A 8 1.95 7.06 -11.87
N SER A 9 3.18 6.60 -11.99
CA SER A 9 3.90 6.56 -13.27
C SER A 9 3.35 5.48 -14.21
N ASP A 10 3.71 5.55 -15.50
CA ASP A 10 3.37 4.52 -16.49
C ASP A 10 4.00 3.16 -16.13
N GLU A 11 5.16 3.17 -15.47
CA GLU A 11 5.86 2.00 -14.93
C GLU A 11 5.06 1.33 -13.81
N ALA A 12 4.52 2.13 -12.90
CA ALA A 12 3.66 1.64 -11.82
C ALA A 12 2.36 1.02 -12.37
N ASP A 13 1.75 1.66 -13.36
CA ASP A 13 0.59 1.11 -14.07
C ASP A 13 0.92 -0.20 -14.79
N PHE A 14 2.12 -0.29 -15.39
CA PHE A 14 2.57 -1.56 -16.00
C PHE A 14 2.72 -2.67 -14.95
N ILE A 15 3.30 -2.38 -13.79
CA ILE A 15 3.41 -3.36 -12.72
C ILE A 15 2.03 -3.84 -12.29
N LEU A 16 1.10 -2.89 -12.03
CA LEU A 16 -0.28 -3.22 -11.68
C LEU A 16 -0.92 -4.11 -12.75
N ALA A 17 -0.82 -3.72 -14.02
CA ALA A 17 -1.36 -4.49 -15.13
C ALA A 17 -0.76 -5.89 -15.21
N SER A 18 0.56 -6.03 -15.05
CA SER A 18 1.25 -7.32 -15.12
C SER A 18 0.86 -8.28 -14.00
N GLU A 19 0.56 -7.75 -12.81
CA GLU A 19 0.10 -8.55 -11.66
C GLU A 19 -1.31 -9.10 -11.86
N VAL A 20 -2.18 -8.34 -12.55
CA VAL A 20 -3.59 -8.71 -12.69
C VAL A 20 -3.94 -9.35 -14.04
N ALA A 21 -3.09 -9.20 -15.06
CA ALA A 21 -3.36 -9.66 -16.42
C ALA A 21 -3.74 -11.14 -16.49
N ASP A 22 -3.07 -11.99 -15.75
CA ASP A 22 -3.27 -13.44 -15.74
C ASP A 22 -4.10 -13.94 -14.55
N ALA A 23 -4.53 -13.04 -13.65
CA ALA A 23 -5.28 -13.44 -12.46
C ALA A 23 -6.68 -13.97 -12.79
N GLY A 24 -7.10 -15.07 -12.25
CA GLY A 24 -8.46 -15.62 -12.43
C GLY A 24 -9.53 -14.75 -11.78
N CYS A 25 -9.19 -14.09 -10.65
CA CYS A 25 -10.03 -13.10 -10.01
C CYS A 25 -9.17 -12.07 -9.28
N ILE A 26 -9.75 -10.90 -8.98
CA ILE A 26 -9.16 -9.88 -8.10
C ILE A 26 -9.96 -9.85 -6.81
N VAL A 27 -9.25 -9.85 -5.67
CA VAL A 27 -9.86 -9.65 -4.36
C VAL A 27 -9.45 -8.28 -3.83
N MET A 28 -10.43 -7.40 -3.65
CA MET A 28 -10.21 -6.06 -3.12
C MET A 28 -10.29 -6.10 -1.60
N SER A 29 -9.14 -6.05 -0.94
CA SER A 29 -9.09 -5.98 0.53
C SER A 29 -9.51 -4.59 1.01
N LYS A 30 -10.07 -4.52 2.23
CA LYS A 30 -10.56 -3.28 2.86
C LYS A 30 -11.69 -2.59 2.08
N SER A 31 -12.40 -3.31 1.23
CA SER A 31 -13.55 -2.76 0.49
C SER A 31 -14.67 -2.25 1.38
N GLN A 32 -14.77 -2.75 2.62
CA GLN A 32 -15.73 -2.25 3.62
C GLN A 32 -15.40 -0.81 4.11
N GLU A 33 -14.18 -0.32 3.88
CA GLU A 33 -13.74 1.03 4.23
C GLU A 33 -13.86 2.02 3.06
N ALA A 34 -14.27 1.52 1.89
CA ALA A 34 -14.36 2.28 0.66
C ALA A 34 -15.80 2.48 0.21
N SER A 35 -16.08 3.63 -0.39
CA SER A 35 -17.38 3.87 -1.03
C SER A 35 -17.53 3.07 -2.32
N PRO A 36 -18.75 2.85 -2.83
CA PRO A 36 -18.98 2.20 -4.11
C PRO A 36 -18.24 2.90 -5.27
N GLU A 37 -18.14 4.23 -5.22
CA GLU A 37 -17.45 5.04 -6.22
C GLU A 37 -15.94 4.80 -6.19
N GLU A 38 -15.34 4.65 -5.00
CA GLU A 38 -13.92 4.34 -4.84
C GLU A 38 -13.60 2.91 -5.31
N ILE A 39 -14.48 1.95 -5.04
CA ILE A 39 -14.37 0.59 -5.54
C ILE A 39 -14.43 0.59 -7.07
N GLN A 40 -15.43 1.26 -7.64
CA GLN A 40 -15.56 1.37 -9.09
C GLN A 40 -14.35 2.09 -9.71
N GLY A 41 -13.89 3.18 -9.11
CA GLY A 41 -12.71 3.92 -9.54
C GLY A 41 -11.45 3.03 -9.58
N THR A 42 -11.28 2.15 -8.59
CA THR A 42 -10.18 1.19 -8.56
C THR A 42 -10.28 0.16 -9.69
N ILE A 43 -11.48 -0.35 -9.97
CA ILE A 43 -11.72 -1.28 -11.10
C ILE A 43 -11.44 -0.59 -12.44
N ASP A 44 -11.89 0.65 -12.58
CA ASP A 44 -11.66 1.43 -13.79
C ASP A 44 -10.17 1.74 -13.99
N HIS A 45 -9.42 2.00 -12.91
CA HIS A 45 -7.96 2.15 -12.96
C HIS A 45 -7.26 0.87 -13.42
N VAL A 46 -7.59 -0.27 -12.83
CA VAL A 46 -7.07 -1.58 -13.26
C VAL A 46 -7.31 -1.80 -14.76
N ASN A 47 -8.52 -1.50 -15.23
CA ASN A 47 -8.87 -1.67 -16.63
C ASN A 47 -8.11 -0.70 -17.55
N ARG A 48 -7.85 0.55 -17.11
CA ARG A 48 -7.01 1.50 -17.87
C ARG A 48 -5.55 1.05 -17.89
N ALA A 49 -5.00 0.55 -16.80
CA ALA A 49 -3.65 0.01 -16.77
C ALA A 49 -3.49 -1.18 -17.73
N LEU A 50 -4.46 -2.11 -17.75
CA LEU A 50 -4.50 -3.20 -18.72
C LEU A 50 -4.58 -2.72 -20.18
N GLU A 51 -5.32 -1.64 -20.43
CA GLU A 51 -5.42 -1.05 -21.77
C GLU A 51 -4.10 -0.44 -22.22
N LYS A 52 -3.39 0.28 -21.35
CA LYS A 52 -2.06 0.86 -21.62
C LYS A 52 -1.06 -0.21 -22.09
N VAL A 53 -1.11 -1.41 -21.54
CA VAL A 53 -0.25 -2.52 -21.94
C VAL A 53 -0.82 -3.37 -23.07
N HIS A 54 -1.88 -2.91 -23.72
CA HIS A 54 -2.58 -3.63 -24.81
C HIS A 54 -3.11 -5.00 -24.42
N CYS A 55 -3.39 -5.23 -23.15
CA CYS A 55 -4.08 -6.43 -22.68
C CYS A 55 -5.57 -6.33 -23.02
N ARG A 56 -6.15 -7.43 -23.53
CA ARG A 56 -7.58 -7.48 -23.88
C ARG A 56 -8.49 -7.81 -22.72
N ARG A 57 -7.91 -8.28 -21.62
CA ARG A 57 -8.67 -8.65 -20.44
C ARG A 57 -9.24 -7.42 -19.76
N ARG A 58 -10.42 -7.59 -19.18
CA ARG A 58 -11.09 -6.56 -18.37
C ARG A 58 -11.67 -7.20 -17.12
N PHE A 59 -11.87 -6.40 -16.10
CA PHE A 59 -12.54 -6.80 -14.86
C PHE A 59 -13.88 -6.06 -14.74
N GLY A 60 -14.90 -6.80 -14.28
CA GLY A 60 -16.26 -6.27 -14.18
C GLY A 60 -16.41 -5.21 -13.11
N GLY A 61 -17.10 -4.11 -13.45
CA GLY A 61 -17.50 -3.07 -12.52
C GLY A 61 -18.81 -3.35 -11.80
N LEU A 62 -19.09 -2.57 -10.74
CA LEU A 62 -20.35 -2.63 -10.00
C LEU A 62 -21.53 -2.28 -10.93
N GLY A 63 -22.53 -3.15 -10.99
CA GLY A 63 -23.81 -2.86 -11.60
C GLY A 63 -23.86 -2.71 -13.13
N LYS A 64 -22.79 -3.04 -13.86
CA LYS A 64 -22.85 -3.09 -15.32
C LYS A 64 -23.44 -4.44 -15.73
N GLU A 65 -24.58 -4.41 -16.45
CA GLU A 65 -25.07 -5.58 -17.18
C GLU A 65 -24.07 -5.89 -18.29
N ASN A 66 -23.29 -6.95 -18.10
CA ASN A 66 -22.33 -7.41 -19.10
C ASN A 66 -23.11 -8.14 -20.21
N THR A 67 -22.81 -7.84 -21.46
CA THR A 67 -23.36 -8.62 -22.57
C THR A 67 -22.75 -10.02 -22.56
N GLU A 68 -23.49 -11.03 -23.06
CA GLU A 68 -23.00 -12.43 -23.14
C GLU A 68 -21.64 -12.54 -23.85
N GLN A 69 -21.32 -11.61 -24.77
CA GLN A 69 -20.05 -11.59 -25.51
C GLN A 69 -18.87 -11.04 -24.67
N ASP A 70 -19.15 -10.29 -23.61
CA ASP A 70 -18.12 -9.74 -22.72
C ASP A 70 -17.78 -10.69 -21.57
N MET A 71 -18.69 -11.61 -21.22
CA MET A 71 -18.53 -12.52 -20.08
C MET A 71 -17.33 -13.49 -20.23
N ASP A 72 -17.03 -13.93 -21.45
CA ASP A 72 -15.91 -14.87 -21.72
C ASP A 72 -14.50 -14.23 -21.51
N LYS A 73 -14.43 -12.92 -21.30
CA LYS A 73 -13.16 -12.16 -21.17
C LYS A 73 -13.09 -11.34 -19.89
N MET A 74 -14.14 -11.38 -19.06
CA MET A 74 -14.19 -10.61 -17.83
C MET A 74 -13.76 -11.45 -16.65
N GLY A 75 -12.69 -11.00 -15.99
CA GLY A 75 -12.28 -11.54 -14.69
C GLY A 75 -13.24 -11.10 -13.58
N ASN A 76 -13.41 -11.93 -12.59
CA ASN A 76 -14.23 -11.63 -11.43
C ASN A 76 -13.53 -10.68 -10.47
N VAL A 77 -14.29 -9.72 -9.90
CA VAL A 77 -13.83 -8.86 -8.81
C VAL A 77 -14.65 -9.16 -7.56
N ILE A 78 -13.97 -9.48 -6.48
CA ILE A 78 -14.57 -9.75 -5.19
C ILE A 78 -14.25 -8.58 -4.27
N HIS A 79 -15.29 -7.88 -3.82
CA HIS A 79 -15.19 -6.68 -2.98
C HIS A 79 -16.10 -6.75 -1.74
N LYS A 80 -16.48 -7.96 -1.33
CA LYS A 80 -17.29 -8.18 -0.13
C LYS A 80 -16.49 -7.99 1.14
N ASN A 81 -17.17 -7.54 2.20
CA ASN A 81 -16.61 -7.61 3.53
C ASN A 81 -16.29 -9.07 3.90
N TRP A 82 -15.16 -9.31 4.53
CA TRP A 82 -14.74 -10.65 4.96
C TRP A 82 -15.78 -11.38 5.80
N ASP A 83 -16.49 -10.64 6.67
CA ASP A 83 -17.54 -11.20 7.55
C ASP A 83 -18.81 -11.62 6.78
N GLU A 84 -18.98 -11.14 5.55
CA GLU A 84 -20.11 -11.45 4.66
C GLU A 84 -19.77 -12.51 3.61
N MET A 85 -18.51 -12.96 3.56
CA MET A 85 -18.08 -13.96 2.59
C MET A 85 -18.63 -15.33 2.93
N SER A 86 -19.28 -15.95 1.95
CA SER A 86 -19.81 -17.30 2.03
C SER A 86 -18.74 -18.36 1.71
N LYS A 87 -19.04 -19.61 1.99
CA LYS A 87 -18.18 -20.74 1.57
C LYS A 87 -18.04 -20.83 0.05
N GLU A 88 -19.07 -20.44 -0.66
CA GLU A 88 -19.11 -20.39 -2.12
C GLU A 88 -18.19 -19.29 -2.66
N ASP A 89 -18.11 -18.12 -2.01
CA ASP A 89 -17.15 -17.06 -2.36
C ASP A 89 -15.70 -17.56 -2.21
N PHE A 90 -15.38 -18.20 -1.09
CA PHE A 90 -14.05 -18.78 -0.88
C PHE A 90 -13.72 -19.90 -1.85
N ALA A 91 -14.70 -20.76 -2.15
CA ALA A 91 -14.53 -21.81 -3.16
C ALA A 91 -14.29 -21.22 -4.56
N GLY A 92 -15.00 -20.14 -4.90
CA GLY A 92 -14.81 -19.39 -6.14
C GLY A 92 -13.40 -18.82 -6.25
N ILE A 93 -12.87 -18.18 -5.18
CA ILE A 93 -11.50 -17.69 -5.13
C ILE A 93 -10.50 -18.85 -5.31
N ALA A 94 -10.69 -19.94 -4.57
CA ALA A 94 -9.79 -21.08 -4.61
C ALA A 94 -9.75 -21.79 -5.98
N SER A 95 -10.84 -21.70 -6.74
CA SER A 95 -10.98 -22.34 -8.05
C SER A 95 -10.85 -21.41 -9.25
N CYS A 96 -10.66 -20.10 -9.05
CA CYS A 96 -10.62 -19.13 -10.16
C CYS A 96 -9.43 -19.36 -11.12
N GLY A 97 -8.35 -19.99 -10.63
CA GLY A 97 -7.18 -20.30 -11.44
C GLY A 97 -6.46 -19.07 -11.99
N TYR A 98 -5.91 -19.23 -13.18
CA TYR A 98 -5.32 -18.12 -13.95
C TYR A 98 -5.69 -18.27 -15.41
N GLU A 99 -5.61 -17.19 -16.16
CA GLU A 99 -5.85 -17.16 -17.60
C GLU A 99 -4.66 -16.48 -18.28
N MET A 100 -4.01 -17.16 -19.22
CA MET A 100 -2.88 -16.58 -19.95
C MET A 100 -3.36 -15.45 -20.86
N SER A 101 -2.89 -14.25 -20.55
CA SER A 101 -3.15 -13.06 -21.35
C SER A 101 -1.92 -12.67 -22.17
N THR A 102 -2.16 -12.05 -23.31
CA THR A 102 -1.10 -11.38 -24.08
C THR A 102 -1.12 -9.90 -23.75
N TYR A 103 0.02 -9.37 -23.34
CA TYR A 103 0.23 -7.94 -23.13
C TYR A 103 1.64 -7.55 -23.53
N ARG A 104 1.82 -6.26 -23.82
CA ARG A 104 3.10 -5.71 -24.24
C ARG A 104 3.92 -5.35 -22.99
N LYS A 105 5.12 -5.94 -22.86
CA LYS A 105 6.08 -5.50 -21.86
C LYS A 105 6.81 -4.27 -22.37
N PRO A 106 6.75 -3.11 -21.70
CA PRO A 106 7.66 -2.01 -21.97
C PRO A 106 9.10 -2.43 -21.59
N GLU A 107 10.05 -1.77 -22.19
CA GLU A 107 11.44 -1.85 -21.73
C GLU A 107 11.54 -0.95 -20.49
N LEU A 108 11.44 -1.55 -19.31
CA LEU A 108 11.62 -0.87 -18.03
C LEU A 108 13.04 -1.09 -17.53
N GLU A 109 13.70 -0.03 -17.11
CA GLU A 109 14.89 -0.17 -16.27
C GLU A 109 14.43 -0.50 -14.84
N ALA A 110 15.11 -1.46 -14.19
CA ALA A 110 14.63 -2.04 -12.93
C ALA A 110 14.48 -1.03 -11.77
N ASP A 111 15.10 0.15 -11.91
CA ASP A 111 15.15 1.18 -10.88
C ASP A 111 14.08 2.28 -11.06
N GLU A 112 13.27 2.22 -12.12
CA GLU A 112 12.38 3.33 -12.49
C GLU A 112 10.99 3.28 -11.84
N ALA A 113 10.49 2.10 -11.45
CA ALA A 113 9.09 2.00 -11.02
C ALA A 113 8.86 2.33 -9.54
N PHE A 114 9.60 1.68 -8.65
CA PHE A 114 9.47 1.91 -7.19
C PHE A 114 10.80 1.76 -6.50
N THR A 115 11.15 2.74 -5.70
CA THR A 115 12.33 2.70 -4.84
C THR A 115 11.90 2.50 -3.38
N SER A 116 12.68 1.73 -2.65
CA SER A 116 12.52 1.57 -1.20
C SER A 116 13.81 2.01 -0.51
N LEU A 117 13.70 3.00 0.35
CA LEU A 117 14.80 3.45 1.19
C LEU A 117 14.65 2.85 2.59
N TYR A 118 15.75 2.36 3.14
CA TYR A 118 15.79 1.66 4.41
C TYR A 118 16.63 2.45 5.42
N TYR A 119 16.04 2.80 6.54
CA TYR A 119 16.68 3.55 7.60
C TYR A 119 16.74 2.72 8.87
N MET A 120 17.95 2.49 9.36
CA MET A 120 18.21 1.72 10.57
C MET A 120 18.53 2.66 11.74
N ASN A 121 18.23 2.24 12.96
CA ASN A 121 18.59 2.95 14.19
C ASN A 121 18.07 4.40 14.27
N VAL A 122 16.92 4.69 13.68
CA VAL A 122 16.24 5.97 13.82
C VAL A 122 15.80 6.15 15.27
N LYS A 123 16.16 7.28 15.88
CA LYS A 123 15.82 7.58 17.26
C LYS A 123 14.93 8.81 17.33
N MET A 124 13.67 8.58 17.56
CA MET A 124 12.64 9.62 17.63
C MET A 124 11.62 9.24 18.70
N THR A 125 10.95 10.23 19.25
CA THR A 125 9.72 10.03 20.03
C THR A 125 8.58 9.66 19.07
N GLU A 126 7.50 9.06 19.58
CA GLU A 126 6.31 8.76 18.77
C GLU A 126 5.75 10.02 18.09
N LYS A 127 5.75 11.15 18.81
CA LYS A 127 5.30 12.44 18.28
C LYS A 127 6.17 12.90 17.12
N GLU A 128 7.48 12.87 17.29
CA GLU A 128 8.42 13.26 16.23
C GLU A 128 8.32 12.36 15.01
N LEU A 129 8.15 11.05 15.20
CA LEU A 129 7.95 10.11 14.11
C LEU A 129 6.68 10.41 13.31
N ARG A 130 5.58 10.74 14.00
CA ARG A 130 4.33 11.16 13.35
C ARG A 130 4.52 12.43 12.54
N GLU A 131 5.11 13.46 13.13
CA GLU A 131 5.39 14.73 12.45
C GLU A 131 6.33 14.56 11.26
N ALA A 132 7.35 13.70 11.38
CA ALA A 132 8.23 13.37 10.26
C ALA A 132 7.49 12.64 9.15
N ALA A 133 6.65 11.65 9.48
CA ALA A 133 5.85 10.92 8.50
C ALA A 133 4.87 11.85 7.76
N GLU A 134 4.18 12.75 8.46
CA GLU A 134 3.30 13.75 7.85
C GLU A 134 4.05 14.63 6.84
N LYS A 135 5.24 15.11 7.22
CA LYS A 135 6.06 15.95 6.34
C LYS A 135 6.58 15.18 5.14
N ILE A 136 7.15 13.99 5.35
CA ILE A 136 7.71 13.17 4.26
C ILE A 136 6.64 12.80 3.24
N LEU A 137 5.43 12.46 3.69
CA LEU A 137 4.31 12.09 2.81
C LEU A 137 3.68 13.27 2.08
N SER A 138 3.84 14.50 2.59
CA SER A 138 3.21 15.70 2.03
C SER A 138 4.17 16.61 1.26
N ASP A 139 5.47 16.52 1.50
CA ASP A 139 6.47 17.41 0.90
C ASP A 139 6.92 16.84 -0.46
N PRO A 140 6.60 17.50 -1.59
CA PRO A 140 7.03 17.06 -2.92
C PRO A 140 8.55 17.05 -3.11
N GLU A 141 9.31 17.77 -2.27
CA GLU A 141 10.78 17.71 -2.29
C GLU A 141 11.32 16.37 -1.76
N CYS A 142 10.49 15.51 -1.17
CA CYS A 142 10.86 14.14 -0.81
C CYS A 142 10.71 13.14 -1.96
N GLY A 143 10.15 13.57 -3.10
CA GLY A 143 9.70 12.72 -4.19
C GLY A 143 8.25 12.26 -3.99
N HIS A 144 7.80 11.32 -4.78
CA HIS A 144 6.46 10.74 -4.66
C HIS A 144 6.44 9.62 -3.62
N VAL A 145 6.30 9.99 -2.34
CA VAL A 145 6.25 9.01 -1.26
C VAL A 145 4.84 8.43 -1.16
N PHE A 146 4.71 7.12 -1.37
CA PHE A 146 3.44 6.40 -1.27
C PHE A 146 3.17 5.89 0.13
N ARG A 147 4.22 5.39 0.79
CA ARG A 147 4.09 4.71 2.06
C ARG A 147 5.35 4.81 2.90
N MET A 148 5.14 4.94 4.20
CA MET A 148 6.17 4.69 5.20
C MET A 148 5.72 3.54 6.10
N LYS A 149 6.63 2.64 6.39
CA LYS A 149 6.34 1.46 7.20
C LYS A 149 7.59 1.11 8.01
N GLY A 150 7.40 0.58 9.21
CA GLY A 150 8.53 0.04 9.93
C GLY A 150 8.31 -0.01 11.44
N PHE A 151 9.40 -0.31 12.12
CA PHE A 151 9.41 -0.50 13.56
C PHE A 151 10.57 0.26 14.17
N MET A 152 10.34 0.87 15.31
CA MET A 152 11.40 1.52 16.07
C MET A 152 11.17 1.38 17.57
N ARG A 153 12.25 1.57 18.32
CA ARG A 153 12.16 1.72 19.77
C ARG A 153 11.92 3.18 20.12
N VAL A 154 10.94 3.41 20.93
CA VAL A 154 10.71 4.72 21.52
C VAL A 154 11.44 4.75 22.85
N ASP A 155 12.37 5.67 23.00
CA ASP A 155 12.86 6.04 24.31
C ASP A 155 11.75 6.88 24.97
N ASP A 156 11.31 6.51 26.16
CA ASP A 156 10.44 7.36 26.98
C ASP A 156 11.23 8.64 27.26
N GLY A 157 11.11 9.59 26.33
CA GLY A 157 11.73 10.89 26.42
C GLY A 157 11.14 11.64 27.61
N ASP A 158 12.00 11.95 28.52
CA ASP A 158 11.86 12.90 29.59
C ASP A 158 10.72 12.73 30.61
N GLY A 159 11.10 12.07 31.70
CA GLY A 159 11.14 12.76 32.96
C GLY A 159 9.81 13.31 33.46
N ILE A 160 8.93 12.46 33.87
CA ILE A 160 8.26 12.80 35.13
C ILE A 160 9.26 12.42 36.22
N SER A 161 10.06 13.40 36.61
CA SER A 161 10.80 13.42 37.85
C SER A 161 9.79 13.33 38.99
N GLY A 162 9.48 12.12 39.40
CA GLY A 162 8.59 11.82 40.50
C GLY A 162 9.01 10.50 41.13
N LYS A 163 9.70 10.61 42.23
CA LYS A 163 10.20 9.55 43.10
C LYS A 163 9.28 8.34 43.23
N SER A 164 9.95 7.18 43.24
CA SER A 164 9.53 5.91 43.83
C SER A 164 8.50 5.08 43.02
N VAL A 165 8.95 4.03 42.44
CA VAL A 165 8.81 2.63 42.88
C VAL A 165 9.66 1.79 41.93
N GLN A 166 10.66 1.13 42.45
CA GLN A 166 11.37 0.01 41.82
C GLN A 166 10.36 -1.12 41.63
N THR A 167 9.74 -1.19 40.50
CA THR A 167 9.09 -2.42 40.04
C THR A 167 9.06 -2.42 38.50
N GLU A 168 9.77 -3.39 37.98
CA GLU A 168 9.65 -3.96 36.64
C GLU A 168 10.09 -3.11 35.46
N LYS A 169 11.39 -3.33 35.12
CA LYS A 169 11.95 -3.31 33.77
C LYS A 169 11.45 -2.18 32.83
N ASN A 170 12.33 -1.21 32.57
CA ASN A 170 12.32 -0.35 31.39
C ASN A 170 12.18 -1.19 30.12
N TRP A 171 10.96 -1.56 29.77
CA TRP A 171 10.66 -2.11 28.47
C TRP A 171 10.68 -0.92 27.52
N LYS A 172 11.76 -0.79 26.74
CA LYS A 172 11.75 0.06 25.57
C LYS A 172 10.54 -0.38 24.73
N LYS A 173 9.57 0.49 24.60
CA LYS A 173 8.37 0.18 23.83
C LYS A 173 8.75 0.14 22.37
N TRP A 174 8.45 -0.95 21.71
CA TRP A 174 8.43 -1.00 20.27
C TRP A 174 7.14 -0.37 19.74
N ILE A 175 7.26 0.39 18.67
CA ILE A 175 6.13 0.87 17.92
C ILE A 175 6.27 0.45 16.46
N GLU A 176 5.14 0.20 15.83
CA GLU A 176 4.98 0.00 14.40
C GLU A 176 4.39 1.26 13.80
N LEU A 177 5.06 1.80 12.79
CA LEU A 177 4.53 2.84 11.91
C LEU A 177 3.96 2.17 10.66
N ASN A 178 2.77 2.57 10.24
CA ASN A 178 2.23 2.36 8.92
C ASN A 178 1.54 3.65 8.48
N ALA A 179 2.10 4.32 7.49
CA ALA A 179 1.67 5.64 7.08
C ALA A 179 1.54 5.74 5.56
N THR A 180 0.47 6.36 5.12
CA THR A 180 0.19 6.77 3.75
C THR A 180 -0.30 8.23 3.78
N LYS A 181 -0.47 8.87 2.62
CA LYS A 181 -1.04 10.23 2.54
C LYS A 181 -2.41 10.36 3.24
N ASN A 182 -3.16 9.28 3.34
CA ASN A 182 -4.54 9.27 3.86
C ASN A 182 -4.62 8.86 5.34
N GLU A 183 -3.65 8.12 5.84
CA GLU A 183 -3.71 7.54 7.18
C GLU A 183 -2.31 7.35 7.76
N ILE A 184 -2.13 7.75 9.02
CA ILE A 184 -0.93 7.48 9.80
C ILE A 184 -1.32 6.72 11.05
N THR A 185 -0.92 5.46 11.10
CA THR A 185 -1.15 4.57 12.23
C THR A 185 0.16 4.28 12.94
N ILE A 186 0.19 4.49 14.26
CA ILE A 186 1.28 4.07 15.12
C ILE A 186 0.71 3.18 16.20
N ARG A 187 1.23 1.96 16.33
CA ARG A 187 0.73 0.95 17.26
C ARG A 187 1.86 0.41 18.13
N PRO A 188 1.63 0.18 19.44
CA PRO A 188 2.61 -0.45 20.28
C PRO A 188 2.78 -1.93 19.92
N LEU A 189 4.02 -2.42 19.99
CA LEU A 189 4.39 -3.82 19.81
C LEU A 189 5.23 -4.33 20.96
N HIS A 190 5.23 -5.65 21.15
CA HIS A 190 6.08 -6.32 22.15
C HIS A 190 7.51 -6.53 21.66
N VAL A 191 7.67 -6.80 20.37
CA VAL A 191 8.95 -7.09 19.71
C VAL A 191 8.94 -6.52 18.31
N GLY A 192 10.06 -5.93 17.86
CA GLY A 192 10.24 -5.42 16.51
C GLY A 192 11.70 -5.46 16.10
N GLN A 193 11.96 -5.05 14.87
CA GLN A 193 13.29 -4.85 14.30
C GLN A 193 13.43 -3.36 13.96
N GLU A 194 14.54 -2.73 14.37
CA GLU A 194 14.76 -1.29 14.07
C GLU A 194 14.98 -1.06 12.59
N VAL A 195 13.89 -0.77 11.88
CA VAL A 195 13.91 -0.41 10.46
C VAL A 195 12.70 0.46 10.14
N LEU A 196 12.95 1.58 9.46
CA LEU A 196 11.92 2.36 8.76
C LEU A 196 12.15 2.24 7.27
N ILE A 197 11.10 2.02 6.52
CA ILE A 197 11.09 1.86 5.07
C ILE A 197 10.23 2.97 4.50
N VAL A 198 10.79 3.72 3.55
CA VAL A 198 10.07 4.72 2.75
C VAL A 198 9.97 4.18 1.33
N ILE A 199 8.77 4.11 0.79
CA ILE A 199 8.46 3.52 -0.51
C ILE A 199 7.84 4.60 -1.39
N GLY A 200 8.34 4.75 -2.61
CA GLY A 200 7.84 5.75 -3.56
C GLY A 200 8.64 5.79 -4.84
N GLU A 201 8.37 6.79 -5.66
CA GLU A 201 9.08 7.13 -6.88
C GLU A 201 9.92 8.39 -6.68
N ASP A 202 11.05 8.49 -7.38
CA ASP A 202 11.94 9.66 -7.35
C ASP A 202 12.33 10.12 -5.93
N LEU A 203 12.52 9.17 -5.01
CA LEU A 203 12.77 9.46 -3.60
C LEU A 203 14.06 10.27 -3.39
N GLN A 204 13.94 11.39 -2.70
CA GLN A 204 15.04 12.29 -2.39
C GLN A 204 15.60 11.96 -0.98
N GLU A 205 16.57 11.06 -0.94
CA GLU A 205 17.09 10.46 0.27
C GLU A 205 17.56 11.48 1.29
N GLU A 206 18.33 12.48 0.88
CA GLU A 206 18.87 13.52 1.78
C GLU A 206 17.77 14.39 2.40
N LYS A 207 16.71 14.67 1.64
CA LYS A 207 15.58 15.41 2.17
C LYS A 207 14.82 14.60 3.20
N ILE A 208 14.58 13.32 2.92
CA ILE A 208 13.93 12.37 3.83
C ILE A 208 14.73 12.22 5.12
N LYS A 209 16.06 12.04 5.01
CA LYS A 209 16.98 11.98 6.17
C LYS A 209 16.86 13.23 7.05
N SER A 210 16.74 14.41 6.45
CA SER A 210 16.61 15.66 7.19
C SER A 210 15.40 15.67 8.12
N TYR A 211 14.28 15.10 7.69
CA TYR A 211 13.08 14.94 8.52
C TYR A 211 13.21 13.85 9.56
N LEU A 212 13.94 12.77 9.23
CA LEU A 212 14.25 11.69 10.17
C LEU A 212 15.38 12.03 11.14
N LYS A 213 16.02 13.19 11.00
CA LYS A 213 17.13 13.68 11.85
C LYS A 213 18.34 12.74 11.88
N ILE A 214 18.68 12.14 10.74
CA ILE A 214 19.80 11.20 10.55
C ILE A 214 20.71 11.61 9.40
#